data_c0bb48c67c1d4c37f5c696d9150d72da
#
_entry.id   c0bb48c67c1d4c37f5c696d9150d72da
#
_cell.length_a   1.000
_cell.length_b   1.000
_cell.length_c   1.000
_cell.angle_alpha   90.00
_cell.angle_beta   90.00
_cell.angle_gamma   90.00
#
_symmetry.space_group_name_H-M   'P 1'
#
loop_
_entity.id
_entity.type
_entity.pdbx_description
1 polymer ?
#
loop_
_entity_poly.entity_id
_entity_poly.type
_entity_poly.pdbx_seq_one_letter_code
_entity_poly.pdbx_strand_id
1 'polypeptide(L)' 'MDNTLFDKTITCPYCWENFSIFIEPSSEVGESYIEDCYVCCRPIEIYVASKYDDFVDIRV' A
#
# COMPACT_ATOMS: atom_id res chain seq x y z
N MET A 1 -6.81 13.14 -17.14
CA MET A 1 -6.87 12.51 -16.65
C MET A 1 -6.19 12.15 -15.74
N ASP A 2 -6.25 12.01 -14.95
CA ASP A 2 -5.49 11.76 -14.17
C ASP A 2 -5.49 10.58 -13.60
N ASN A 3 -4.72 9.72 -13.71
CA ASN A 3 -4.52 8.54 -13.13
C ASN A 3 -3.73 8.72 -11.97
N THR A 4 -4.11 9.47 -11.06
CA THR A 4 -3.36 9.76 -9.88
C THR A 4 -3.41 8.58 -8.94
N LEU A 5 -2.28 8.06 -8.61
CA LEU A 5 -2.18 6.98 -7.63
C LEU A 5 -2.01 7.57 -6.23
N PHE A 6 -2.52 6.89 -5.23
CA PHE A 6 -2.34 7.33 -3.85
C PHE A 6 -0.97 6.86 -3.37
N ASP A 7 -0.18 7.80 -2.85
CA ASP A 7 1.16 7.52 -2.40
C ASP A 7 1.10 7.21 -0.91
N LYS A 8 1.49 6.02 -0.52
CA LYS A 8 1.45 5.61 0.88
C LYS A 8 2.80 5.10 1.32
N THR A 9 3.19 5.49 2.51
CA THR A 9 4.42 5.00 3.10
C THR A 9 4.09 3.87 4.06
N ILE A 10 4.76 2.75 3.90
CA ILE A 10 4.56 1.61 4.78
C ILE A 10 5.89 1.21 5.39
N THR A 11 5.82 0.44 6.45
CA THR A 11 7.01 -0.09 7.12
C THR A 11 7.00 -1.60 6.96
N CYS A 12 8.09 -2.14 6.45
CA CYS A 12 8.22 -3.58 6.31
C CYS A 12 8.23 -4.21 7.70
N PRO A 13 7.36 -5.17 7.99
CA PRO A 13 7.34 -5.79 9.31
C PRO A 13 8.49 -6.75 9.55
N TYR A 14 9.30 -7.02 8.54
CA TYR A 14 10.42 -7.95 8.68
C TYR A 14 11.75 -7.23 8.91
N CYS A 15 11.99 -6.17 8.17
CA CYS A 15 13.26 -5.46 8.29
C CYS A 15 13.09 -4.03 8.80
N TRP A 16 11.87 -3.59 9.00
CA TRP A 16 11.53 -2.28 9.56
C TRP A 16 11.97 -1.10 8.69
N GLU A 17 12.15 -1.32 7.40
CA GLU A 17 12.45 -0.24 6.49
C GLU A 17 11.17 0.41 6.02
N ASN A 18 11.21 1.72 5.87
CA ASN A 18 10.07 2.47 5.36
C ASN A 18 10.24 2.67 3.87
N PHE A 19 9.16 2.52 3.13
CA PHE A 19 9.20 2.82 1.70
C PHE A 19 7.79 3.17 1.22
N SER A 20 7.72 3.80 0.07
CA SER A 20 6.44 4.25 -0.47
C SER A 20 5.91 3.27 -1.49
N ILE A 21 4.61 3.12 -1.50
CA ILE A 21 3.94 2.33 -2.52
C ILE A 21 2.82 3.18 -3.09
N PHE A 22 2.28 2.74 -4.22
CA PHE A 22 1.19 3.44 -4.87
C PHE A 22 -0.05 2.55 -4.88
N ILE A 23 -1.17 3.13 -4.49
CA ILE A 23 -2.45 2.42 -4.47
C ILE A 23 -3.34 3.02 -5.56
N GLU A 24 -3.92 2.17 -6.37
CA GLU A 24 -4.76 2.65 -7.46
C GLU A 24 -6.07 3.17 -6.91
N PRO A 25 -6.60 4.23 -7.50
CA PRO A 25 -7.86 4.78 -7.02
C PRO A 25 -9.05 3.85 -7.21
N SER A 26 -8.93 2.86 -8.08
CA SER A 26 -10.00 1.90 -8.27
C SER A 26 -10.01 0.80 -7.22
N SER A 27 -9.03 0.77 -6.33
CA SER A 27 -8.99 -0.23 -5.27
C SER A 27 -10.16 -0.07 -4.33
N GLU A 28 -10.64 -1.17 -3.78
CA GLU A 28 -11.79 -1.13 -2.90
C GLU A 28 -11.44 -1.62 -1.53
N VAL A 29 -12.23 -1.22 -0.56
CA VAL A 29 -12.03 -1.66 0.82
C VAL A 29 -12.15 -3.18 0.88
N GLY A 30 -11.24 -3.82 1.57
CA GLY A 30 -11.20 -5.26 1.67
C GLY A 30 -10.29 -5.94 0.69
N GLU A 31 -9.79 -5.21 -0.30
CA GLU A 31 -8.83 -5.78 -1.23
C GLU A 31 -7.46 -5.83 -0.60
N SER A 32 -6.65 -6.75 -1.05
CA SER A 32 -5.29 -6.85 -0.57
C SER A 32 -4.34 -6.98 -1.74
N TYR A 33 -3.10 -6.57 -1.51
CA TYR A 33 -2.05 -6.61 -2.52
C TYR A 33 -0.83 -7.23 -1.89
N ILE A 34 0.00 -7.82 -2.72
CA ILE A 34 1.29 -8.33 -2.25
C ILE A 34 2.38 -7.46 -2.87
N GLU A 35 3.19 -6.87 -2.01
CA GLU A 35 4.32 -6.06 -2.45
C GLU A 35 5.58 -6.64 -1.87
N ASP A 36 6.63 -6.73 -2.66
CA ASP A 36 7.90 -7.24 -2.15
C ASP A 36 8.69 -6.11 -1.55
N CYS A 37 9.23 -6.33 -0.37
CA CYS A 37 10.13 -5.37 0.23
C CYS A 37 11.40 -5.33 -0.60
N TYR A 38 11.82 -4.14 -1.00
CA TYR A 38 13.00 -4.04 -1.83
C TYR A 38 14.30 -4.13 -1.04
N VAL A 39 14.21 -4.24 0.27
CA VAL A 39 15.37 -4.38 1.12
C VAL A 39 15.58 -5.84 1.50
N CYS A 40 14.56 -6.51 2.04
CA CYS A 40 14.69 -7.88 2.48
C CYS A 40 14.05 -8.88 1.53
N CYS A 41 13.37 -8.39 0.50
CA CYS A 41 12.77 -9.21 -0.55
C CYS A 41 11.67 -10.14 -0.04
N ARG A 42 11.05 -9.84 1.09
CA ARG A 42 9.97 -10.66 1.58
C ARG A 42 8.64 -10.09 1.11
N PRO A 43 7.66 -10.94 0.84
CA PRO A 43 6.36 -10.45 0.42
C PRO A 43 5.61 -9.83 1.60
N ILE A 44 5.00 -8.69 1.35
CA ILE A 44 4.25 -7.97 2.37
C ILE A 44 2.82 -7.89 1.87
N GLU A 45 1.87 -8.34 2.69
CA GLU A 45 0.48 -8.25 2.32
C GLU A 45 -0.05 -6.89 2.77
N ILE A 46 -0.57 -6.12 1.86
CA ILE A 46 -1.09 -4.79 2.11
C ILE A 46 -2.60 -4.85 1.94
N TYR A 47 -3.31 -4.39 2.95
CA TYR A 47 -4.74 -4.53 3.01
C TYR A 47 -5.38 -3.15 3.00
N VAL A 48 -6.38 -2.95 2.18
CA VAL A 48 -7.09 -1.67 2.10
C VAL A 48 -8.13 -1.66 3.21
N ALA A 49 -7.88 -0.87 4.23
CA ALA A 49 -8.75 -0.82 5.40
C ALA A 49 -9.88 0.16 5.22
N SER A 50 -9.62 1.31 4.61
CA SER A 50 -10.64 2.33 4.41
C SER A 50 -10.33 3.11 3.16
N LYS A 51 -11.35 3.67 2.55
CA LYS A 51 -11.17 4.46 1.34
C LYS A 51 -12.01 5.70 1.45
N TYR A 52 -11.40 6.83 1.18
CA TYR A 52 -12.07 8.12 1.24
C TYR A 52 -11.95 8.80 -0.11
N ASP A 53 -12.57 9.97 -0.26
CA ASP A 53 -12.58 10.64 -1.55
C ASP A 53 -11.18 10.99 -2.03
N ASP A 54 -10.31 11.37 -1.12
CA ASP A 54 -9.00 11.87 -1.52
C ASP A 54 -7.86 11.08 -0.88
N PHE A 55 -8.12 9.98 -0.18
CA PHE A 55 -7.01 9.16 0.28
C PHE A 55 -7.51 7.76 0.62
N VAL A 56 -6.59 6.85 0.75
CA VAL A 56 -6.86 5.46 1.07
C VAL A 56 -6.05 5.10 2.32
N ASP A 57 -6.67 4.42 3.27
CA ASP A 57 -5.99 3.96 4.46
C ASP A 57 -5.67 2.48 4.27
N ILE A 58 -4.44 2.11 4.45
CA ILE A 58 -4.00 0.73 4.26
C ILE A 58 -3.33 0.22 5.52
N ARG A 59 -3.24 -1.09 5.61
CA ARG A 59 -2.58 -1.75 6.72
C ARG A 59 -1.65 -2.81 6.19
N VAL A 60 -0.66 -3.09 6.96
CA VAL A 60 0.36 -4.08 6.59
C VAL A 60 0.29 -5.28 7.52
#